data_b275fac35a3adf389cf82bc54752074e
#
_entry.id   b275fac35a3adf389cf82bc54752074e
#
_cell.length_a   1.000
_cell.length_b   1.000
_cell.length_c   1.000
_cell.angle_alpha   90.00
_cell.angle_beta   90.00
_cell.angle_gamma   90.00
#
_symmetry.space_group_name_H-M   'P 1'
#
loop_
_entity.id
_entity.type
_entity.pdbx_description
1 polymer ?
#
loop_
_entity_poly.entity_id
_entity_poly.type
_entity_poly.pdbx_seq_one_letter_code
_entity_poly.pdbx_strand_id
1 'polypeptide(L)'
;MELLIPGLLLVALMVYASTKIKRSAAEAFEPETIETDAFILEKPMEFLNVINRDPALELDAYSREYGLEHAAEVRQAHVEIRRFEDSTIDEAVARIRDSATVKSDIAEIIAERKYRLIEAERIEKGIGYREIYKIAASGTTVYELKVIALEDANQEVTSRIESILTSFILK
;
A
#
# COMPACT_ATOMS: atom_id res chain seq x y z
N MET A 1 48.38 22.60 14.21
CA MET A 1 48.06 21.18 13.92
C MET A 1 46.92 20.60 14.77
N GLU A 2 46.51 21.25 15.84
CA GLU A 2 45.49 20.74 16.77
C GLU A 2 44.05 20.71 16.26
N LEU A 3 43.68 21.49 15.24
CA LEU A 3 42.34 21.56 14.64
C LEU A 3 42.09 20.53 13.53
N LEU A 4 43.13 19.87 13.03
CA LEU A 4 43.02 18.95 11.88
C LEU A 4 42.39 17.61 12.28
N ILE A 5 42.71 17.13 13.49
CA ILE A 5 42.16 15.86 14.01
C ILE A 5 40.65 15.96 14.33
N PRO A 6 40.17 17.00 15.05
CA PRO A 6 38.73 17.19 15.25
C PRO A 6 37.94 17.38 13.95
N GLY A 7 38.52 18.11 12.98
CA GLY A 7 37.93 18.32 11.66
C GLY A 7 37.77 17.00 10.88
N LEU A 8 38.82 16.17 10.88
CA LEU A 8 38.78 14.87 10.20
C LEU A 8 37.79 13.88 10.82
N LEU A 9 37.70 13.88 12.15
CA LEU A 9 36.69 13.12 12.91
C LEU A 9 35.27 13.56 12.56
N LEU A 10 35.01 14.84 12.48
CA LEU A 10 33.70 15.40 12.13
C LEU A 10 33.28 15.01 10.71
N VAL A 11 34.22 15.10 9.74
CA VAL A 11 33.94 14.64 8.36
C VAL A 11 33.67 13.14 8.30
N ALA A 12 34.45 12.33 9.00
CA ALA A 12 34.23 10.87 9.06
C ALA A 12 32.87 10.55 9.65
N LEU A 13 32.44 11.23 10.70
CA LEU A 13 31.13 11.07 11.35
C LEU A 13 29.99 11.51 10.42
N MET A 14 30.15 12.60 9.67
CA MET A 14 29.18 13.04 8.67
C MET A 14 29.03 12.04 7.52
N VAL A 15 30.13 11.51 7.00
CA VAL A 15 30.13 10.48 5.95
C VAL A 15 29.45 9.20 6.45
N TYR A 16 29.79 8.76 7.66
CA TYR A 16 29.17 7.59 8.27
C TYR A 16 27.65 7.78 8.46
N ALA A 17 27.23 8.91 9.04
CA ALA A 17 25.81 9.22 9.24
C ALA A 17 25.05 9.30 7.91
N SER A 18 25.63 9.98 6.91
CA SER A 18 25.03 10.09 5.57
C SER A 18 24.89 8.72 4.88
N THR A 19 25.90 7.86 5.00
CA THR A 19 25.87 6.51 4.42
C THR A 19 24.82 5.62 5.11
N LYS A 20 24.76 5.71 6.45
CA LYS A 20 23.77 4.95 7.24
C LYS A 20 22.35 5.39 6.90
N ILE A 21 22.09 6.71 6.79
CA ILE A 21 20.76 7.24 6.43
C ILE A 21 20.37 6.79 5.02
N LYS A 22 21.28 6.88 4.04
CA LYS A 22 21.01 6.43 2.66
C LYS A 22 20.69 4.94 2.59
N ARG A 23 21.43 4.12 3.33
CA ARG A 23 21.20 2.67 3.39
C ARG A 23 19.86 2.36 4.03
N SER A 24 19.54 2.95 5.17
CA SER A 24 18.24 2.76 5.84
C SER A 24 17.06 3.22 4.97
N ALA A 25 17.22 4.33 4.22
CA ALA A 25 16.22 4.80 3.28
C ALA A 25 16.03 3.84 2.08
N ALA A 26 17.10 3.22 1.59
CA ALA A 26 17.01 2.22 0.53
C ALA A 26 16.33 0.94 1.02
N GLU A 27 16.72 0.44 2.19
CA GLU A 27 16.14 -0.74 2.83
C GLU A 27 14.62 -0.60 3.08
N ALA A 28 14.12 0.62 3.33
CA ALA A 28 12.70 0.88 3.54
C ALA A 28 11.84 0.60 2.29
N PHE A 29 12.42 0.64 1.10
CA PHE A 29 11.75 0.35 -0.17
C PHE A 29 12.00 -1.08 -0.68
N GLU A 30 12.70 -1.91 0.07
CA GLU A 30 12.89 -3.31 -0.30
C GLU A 30 11.57 -4.10 -0.23
N PRO A 31 11.46 -5.17 -1.04
CA PRO A 31 10.30 -6.05 -0.96
C PRO A 31 10.24 -6.72 0.41
N GLU A 32 9.04 -6.93 0.91
CA GLU A 32 8.81 -7.49 2.22
C GLU A 32 7.61 -8.43 2.20
N THR A 33 7.74 -9.63 2.76
CA THR A 33 6.61 -10.50 3.03
C THR A 33 6.00 -10.14 4.37
N ILE A 34 4.77 -9.63 4.34
CA ILE A 34 3.99 -9.30 5.54
C ILE A 34 3.15 -10.52 5.88
N GLU A 35 3.50 -11.17 6.97
CA GLU A 35 2.79 -12.34 7.45
C GLU A 35 2.21 -12.06 8.84
N THR A 36 0.89 -12.19 8.95
CA THR A 36 0.14 -12.07 10.20
C THR A 36 -0.54 -13.40 10.52
N ASP A 37 -1.24 -13.47 11.64
CA ASP A 37 -2.06 -14.64 11.96
C ASP A 37 -3.24 -14.80 10.99
N ALA A 38 -3.66 -13.74 10.32
CA ALA A 38 -4.85 -13.69 9.48
C ALA A 38 -4.56 -13.74 7.98
N PHE A 39 -3.46 -13.17 7.52
CA PHE A 39 -3.16 -13.08 6.08
C PHE A 39 -1.66 -13.09 5.79
N ILE A 40 -1.36 -13.34 4.51
CA ILE A 40 -0.04 -13.15 3.91
C ILE A 40 -0.20 -12.15 2.77
N LEU A 41 0.77 -11.25 2.64
CA LEU A 41 0.88 -10.27 1.57
C LEU A 41 2.35 -10.05 1.21
N GLU A 42 2.66 -9.96 -0.06
CA GLU A 42 3.97 -9.52 -0.55
C GLU A 42 3.91 -8.04 -0.91
N LYS A 43 4.57 -7.21 -0.09
CA LYS A 43 4.81 -5.81 -0.42
C LYS A 43 5.95 -5.74 -1.43
N PRO A 44 5.71 -5.25 -2.66
CA PRO A 44 6.75 -5.17 -3.68
C PRO A 44 7.79 -4.08 -3.36
N MET A 45 8.91 -4.14 -4.09
CA MET A 45 9.90 -3.06 -4.09
C MET A 45 9.23 -1.71 -4.40
N GLU A 46 9.80 -0.61 -3.89
CA GLU A 46 9.35 0.77 -4.10
C GLU A 46 8.00 1.13 -3.43
N PHE A 47 7.52 0.28 -2.51
CA PHE A 47 6.45 0.64 -1.59
C PHE A 47 7.00 0.85 -0.18
N LEU A 48 6.61 1.95 0.46
CA LEU A 48 7.04 2.37 1.79
C LEU A 48 5.89 2.26 2.78
N ASN A 49 6.11 1.55 3.89
CA ASN A 49 5.16 1.50 4.99
C ASN A 49 5.07 2.85 5.70
N VAL A 50 3.85 3.27 6.05
CA VAL A 50 3.62 4.48 6.85
C VAL A 50 4.08 4.25 8.29
N ILE A 51 4.97 5.11 8.80
CA ILE A 51 5.60 4.94 10.12
C ILE A 51 4.57 5.11 11.26
N ASN A 52 3.69 6.12 11.15
CA ASN A 52 2.64 6.42 12.12
C ASN A 52 1.28 6.02 11.53
N ARG A 53 1.15 4.74 11.18
CA ARG A 53 -0.07 4.16 10.65
C ARG A 53 -1.24 4.33 11.61
N ASP A 54 -2.44 4.57 11.06
CA ASP A 54 -3.69 4.50 11.81
C ASP A 54 -3.81 3.10 12.47
N PRO A 55 -4.03 3.01 13.79
CA PRO A 55 -4.23 1.73 14.47
C PRO A 55 -5.36 0.86 13.90
N ALA A 56 -6.32 1.47 13.19
CA ALA A 56 -7.41 0.76 12.51
C ALA A 56 -6.96 0.04 11.22
N LEU A 57 -5.75 0.31 10.74
CA LEU A 57 -5.18 -0.32 9.54
C LEU A 57 -4.22 -1.44 9.94
N GLU A 58 -4.35 -2.60 9.33
CA GLU A 58 -3.37 -3.70 9.44
C GLU A 58 -2.14 -3.43 8.57
N LEU A 59 -2.33 -2.75 7.44
CA LEU A 59 -1.29 -2.25 6.54
C LEU A 59 -1.63 -0.85 6.07
N ASP A 60 -0.59 -0.03 5.86
CA ASP A 60 -0.66 1.28 5.25
C ASP A 60 0.67 1.54 4.54
N ALA A 61 0.65 1.59 3.21
CA ALA A 61 1.84 1.76 2.40
C ALA A 61 1.55 2.56 1.13
N TYR A 62 2.55 3.30 0.64
CA TYR A 62 2.44 4.08 -0.59
C TYR A 62 3.63 3.84 -1.52
N SER A 63 3.40 4.03 -2.82
CA SER A 63 4.45 3.96 -3.83
C SER A 63 5.46 5.08 -3.65
N ARG A 64 6.68 4.86 -4.11
CA ARG A 64 7.74 5.89 -4.14
C ARG A 64 7.41 7.00 -5.12
N GLU A 65 6.81 6.65 -6.23
CA GLU A 65 6.52 7.52 -7.34
C GLU A 65 5.39 8.51 -7.01
N TYR A 66 5.53 9.72 -7.54
CA TYR A 66 4.51 10.76 -7.52
C TYR A 66 3.83 10.86 -8.89
N GLY A 67 2.63 11.41 -8.92
CA GLY A 67 1.94 11.76 -10.15
C GLY A 67 2.63 12.87 -10.92
N LEU A 68 2.02 13.24 -12.04
CA LEU A 68 2.51 14.29 -12.92
C LEU A 68 1.61 15.53 -12.85
N GLU A 69 2.13 16.66 -13.32
CA GLU A 69 1.37 17.91 -13.44
C GLU A 69 0.61 18.29 -12.15
N HIS A 70 -0.72 18.35 -12.22
CA HIS A 70 -1.60 18.69 -11.11
C HIS A 70 -1.64 17.66 -9.99
N ALA A 71 -1.15 16.45 -10.23
CA ALA A 71 -1.00 15.37 -9.25
C ALA A 71 0.44 15.21 -8.71
N ALA A 72 1.35 16.15 -9.00
CA ALA A 72 2.78 16.04 -8.63
C ALA A 72 3.06 15.93 -7.12
N GLU A 73 2.10 16.28 -6.27
CA GLU A 73 2.20 16.12 -4.80
C GLU A 73 1.51 14.84 -4.28
N VAL A 74 0.88 14.06 -5.18
CA VAL A 74 0.14 12.84 -4.84
C VAL A 74 0.95 11.62 -5.22
N ARG A 75 1.01 10.62 -4.33
CA ARG A 75 1.63 9.33 -4.65
C ARG A 75 0.84 8.60 -5.72
N GLN A 76 1.52 7.92 -6.64
CA GLN A 76 0.86 7.18 -7.71
C GLN A 76 0.01 6.02 -7.21
N ALA A 77 0.38 5.41 -6.08
CA ALA A 77 -0.44 4.38 -5.44
C ALA A 77 -0.34 4.43 -3.92
N HIS A 78 -1.43 4.04 -3.28
CA HIS A 78 -1.58 3.86 -1.84
C HIS A 78 -2.31 2.55 -1.58
N VAL A 79 -1.86 1.79 -0.58
CA VAL A 79 -2.37 0.47 -0.23
C VAL A 79 -2.72 0.42 1.24
N GLU A 80 -3.93 0.02 1.55
CA GLU A 80 -4.42 -0.16 2.92
C GLU A 80 -4.99 -1.56 3.10
N ILE A 81 -4.82 -2.13 4.29
CA ILE A 81 -5.61 -3.29 4.74
C ILE A 81 -6.35 -2.89 5.99
N ARG A 82 -7.68 -3.07 5.95
CA ARG A 82 -8.58 -2.86 7.07
C ARG A 82 -9.21 -4.16 7.52
N ARG A 83 -9.42 -4.25 8.82
CA ARG A 83 -10.18 -5.33 9.46
C ARG A 83 -11.49 -4.79 9.98
N PHE A 84 -12.58 -5.48 9.67
CA PHE A 84 -13.92 -5.17 10.16
C PHE A 84 -14.44 -6.40 10.93
N GLU A 85 -14.61 -6.27 12.23
CA GLU A 85 -15.19 -7.29 13.08
C GLU A 85 -16.72 -7.27 12.94
N ASP A 86 -17.35 -8.44 13.14
CA ASP A 86 -18.81 -8.61 13.06
C ASP A 86 -19.41 -8.00 11.77
N SER A 87 -18.73 -8.20 10.65
CA SER A 87 -19.12 -7.67 9.34
C SER A 87 -19.17 -8.78 8.29
N THR A 88 -19.86 -8.49 7.19
CA THR A 88 -20.01 -9.38 6.04
C THR A 88 -19.37 -8.78 4.78
N ILE A 89 -19.06 -9.64 3.79
CA ILE A 89 -18.57 -9.17 2.49
C ILE A 89 -19.62 -8.27 1.82
N ASP A 90 -20.90 -8.57 1.94
CA ASP A 90 -21.96 -7.78 1.32
C ASP A 90 -22.07 -6.36 1.94
N GLU A 91 -21.87 -6.23 3.24
CA GLU A 91 -21.79 -4.92 3.90
C GLU A 91 -20.54 -4.11 3.44
N ALA A 92 -19.40 -4.78 3.25
CA ALA A 92 -18.21 -4.13 2.69
C ALA A 92 -18.47 -3.64 1.25
N VAL A 93 -19.10 -4.48 0.42
CA VAL A 93 -19.50 -4.11 -0.95
C VAL A 93 -20.49 -2.94 -0.95
N ALA A 94 -21.46 -2.91 -0.05
CA ALA A 94 -22.41 -1.80 0.07
C ALA A 94 -21.70 -0.48 0.40
N ARG A 95 -20.78 -0.47 1.37
CA ARG A 95 -19.97 0.73 1.71
C ARG A 95 -19.18 1.26 0.52
N ILE A 96 -18.58 0.36 -0.30
CA ILE A 96 -17.83 0.77 -1.49
C ILE A 96 -18.76 1.42 -2.52
N ARG A 97 -19.94 0.83 -2.77
CA ARG A 97 -20.92 1.39 -3.72
C ARG A 97 -21.46 2.74 -3.30
N ASP A 98 -21.52 3.02 -2.00
CA ASP A 98 -21.94 4.31 -1.47
C ASP A 98 -20.86 5.40 -1.61
N SER A 99 -19.57 5.01 -1.71
CA SER A 99 -18.45 5.94 -1.71
C SER A 99 -17.79 6.15 -3.07
N ALA A 100 -17.96 5.25 -4.03
CA ALA A 100 -17.30 5.28 -5.32
C ALA A 100 -18.17 4.71 -6.45
N THR A 101 -17.82 5.05 -7.71
CA THR A 101 -18.50 4.51 -8.88
C THR A 101 -17.90 3.16 -9.25
N VAL A 102 -18.60 2.07 -8.92
CA VAL A 102 -18.17 0.70 -9.22
C VAL A 102 -18.21 0.43 -10.73
N LYS A 103 -17.12 -0.09 -11.27
CA LYS A 103 -16.95 -0.49 -12.68
C LYS A 103 -17.04 -1.98 -12.87
N SER A 104 -16.44 -2.75 -11.97
CA SER A 104 -16.51 -4.20 -11.98
C SER A 104 -16.66 -4.76 -10.57
N ASP A 105 -17.26 -5.93 -10.46
CA ASP A 105 -17.51 -6.63 -9.20
C ASP A 105 -17.51 -8.14 -9.49
N ILE A 106 -16.41 -8.81 -9.17
CA ILE A 106 -16.12 -10.20 -9.53
C ILE A 106 -15.97 -11.03 -8.25
N ALA A 107 -16.66 -12.17 -8.21
CA ALA A 107 -16.48 -13.16 -7.16
C ALA A 107 -15.44 -14.19 -7.61
N GLU A 108 -14.46 -14.46 -6.77
CA GLU A 108 -13.39 -15.42 -7.01
C GLU A 108 -13.33 -16.43 -5.86
N ILE A 109 -12.78 -17.62 -6.15
CA ILE A 109 -12.46 -18.62 -5.13
C ILE A 109 -10.97 -18.92 -5.24
N ILE A 110 -10.23 -18.59 -4.17
CA ILE A 110 -8.79 -18.83 -4.08
C ILE A 110 -8.54 -19.67 -2.82
N ALA A 111 -7.89 -20.82 -2.94
CA ALA A 111 -7.61 -21.73 -1.82
C ALA A 111 -8.87 -22.04 -0.97
N GLU A 112 -9.97 -22.36 -1.64
CA GLU A 112 -11.30 -22.68 -1.04
C GLU A 112 -11.98 -21.51 -0.32
N ARG A 113 -11.41 -20.30 -0.34
CA ARG A 113 -12.01 -19.08 0.25
C ARG A 113 -12.63 -18.21 -0.83
N LYS A 114 -13.72 -17.57 -0.48
CA LYS A 114 -14.43 -16.61 -1.35
C LYS A 114 -13.80 -15.24 -1.22
N TYR A 115 -13.46 -14.64 -2.35
CA TYR A 115 -13.03 -13.26 -2.47
C TYR A 115 -13.98 -12.46 -3.35
N ARG A 116 -14.07 -11.16 -3.11
CA ARG A 116 -14.69 -10.20 -4.03
C ARG A 116 -13.60 -9.24 -4.49
N LEU A 117 -13.45 -9.14 -5.79
CA LEU A 117 -12.58 -8.15 -6.42
C LEU A 117 -13.48 -7.07 -7.03
N ILE A 118 -13.34 -5.84 -6.54
CA ILE A 118 -14.15 -4.70 -6.98
C ILE A 118 -13.21 -3.64 -7.54
N GLU A 119 -13.50 -3.14 -8.72
CA GLU A 119 -12.88 -1.95 -9.28
C GLU A 119 -13.87 -0.80 -9.28
N ALA A 120 -13.40 0.36 -8.84
CA ALA A 120 -14.19 1.58 -8.78
C ALA A 120 -13.34 2.78 -9.20
N GLU A 121 -14.00 3.87 -9.53
CA GLU A 121 -13.39 5.14 -9.87
C GLU A 121 -13.90 6.23 -8.94
N ARG A 122 -13.02 7.16 -8.63
CA ARG A 122 -13.34 8.35 -7.84
C ARG A 122 -12.59 9.55 -8.40
N ILE A 123 -13.26 10.69 -8.43
CA ILE A 123 -12.62 11.97 -8.75
C ILE A 123 -12.59 12.81 -7.49
N GLU A 124 -11.43 13.27 -7.11
CA GLU A 124 -11.26 14.16 -5.96
C GLU A 124 -10.37 15.34 -6.36
N LYS A 125 -10.89 16.56 -6.18
CA LYS A 125 -10.19 17.82 -6.53
C LYS A 125 -9.67 17.86 -7.98
N GLY A 126 -10.40 17.22 -8.90
CA GLY A 126 -10.03 17.14 -10.31
C GLY A 126 -8.98 16.08 -10.66
N ILE A 127 -8.56 15.28 -9.69
CA ILE A 127 -7.65 14.14 -9.90
C ILE A 127 -8.48 12.86 -9.97
N GLY A 128 -8.27 12.07 -11.03
CA GLY A 128 -8.90 10.76 -11.21
C GLY A 128 -8.14 9.67 -10.44
N TYR A 129 -8.88 8.84 -9.72
CA TYR A 129 -8.37 7.69 -8.98
C TYR A 129 -9.08 6.42 -9.42
N ARG A 130 -8.31 5.37 -9.62
CA ARG A 130 -8.77 3.99 -9.72
C ARG A 130 -8.62 3.35 -8.34
N GLU A 131 -9.71 2.83 -7.81
CA GLU A 131 -9.74 2.11 -6.54
C GLU A 131 -10.00 0.63 -6.79
N ILE A 132 -9.18 -0.24 -6.21
CA ILE A 132 -9.31 -1.69 -6.33
C ILE A 132 -9.42 -2.27 -4.93
N TYR A 133 -10.45 -3.07 -4.72
CA TYR A 133 -10.71 -3.71 -3.45
C TYR A 133 -10.67 -5.23 -3.62
N LYS A 134 -9.87 -5.91 -2.80
CA LYS A 134 -9.91 -7.36 -2.67
C LYS A 134 -10.37 -7.70 -1.26
N ILE A 135 -11.57 -8.28 -1.16
CA ILE A 135 -12.29 -8.48 0.10
C ILE A 135 -12.44 -9.97 0.35
N ALA A 136 -12.16 -10.41 1.57
CA ALA A 136 -12.38 -11.77 1.99
C ALA A 136 -12.78 -11.84 3.47
N ALA A 137 -13.47 -12.91 3.88
CA ALA A 137 -13.89 -13.11 5.26
C ALA A 137 -13.24 -14.35 5.87
N SER A 138 -12.93 -14.26 7.16
CA SER A 138 -12.53 -15.37 8.01
C SER A 138 -13.40 -15.35 9.27
N GLY A 139 -14.35 -16.29 9.36
CA GLY A 139 -15.40 -16.26 10.39
C GLY A 139 -16.30 -15.02 10.25
N THR A 140 -16.41 -14.24 11.32
CA THR A 140 -17.18 -12.97 11.36
C THR A 140 -16.34 -11.75 11.03
N THR A 141 -15.07 -11.94 10.68
CA THR A 141 -14.14 -10.83 10.38
C THR A 141 -13.93 -10.70 8.88
N VAL A 142 -14.13 -9.49 8.36
CA VAL A 142 -13.84 -9.13 6.97
C VAL A 142 -12.51 -8.40 6.89
N TYR A 143 -11.66 -8.83 5.97
CA TYR A 143 -10.42 -8.16 5.59
C TYR A 143 -10.60 -7.53 4.22
N GLU A 144 -10.34 -6.23 4.15
CA GLU A 144 -10.45 -5.42 2.95
C GLU A 144 -9.06 -4.88 2.59
N LEU A 145 -8.45 -5.44 1.55
CA LEU A 145 -7.31 -4.83 0.89
C LEU A 145 -7.84 -3.79 -0.09
N LYS A 146 -7.50 -2.53 0.13
CA LYS A 146 -7.82 -1.40 -0.75
C LYS A 146 -6.55 -0.88 -1.38
N VAL A 147 -6.55 -0.74 -2.69
CA VAL A 147 -5.52 -0.03 -3.46
C VAL A 147 -6.16 1.19 -4.09
N ILE A 148 -5.55 2.36 -3.88
CA ILE A 148 -5.92 3.61 -4.51
C ILE A 148 -4.76 3.98 -5.43
N ALA A 149 -5.00 4.11 -6.73
CA ALA A 149 -3.99 4.50 -7.69
C ALA A 149 -4.46 5.71 -8.50
N LEU A 150 -3.53 6.55 -8.96
CA LEU A 150 -3.84 7.54 -9.97
C LEU A 150 -4.29 6.84 -11.26
N GLU A 151 -5.26 7.42 -11.95
CA GLU A 151 -5.77 6.86 -13.22
C GLU A 151 -4.67 6.74 -14.27
N ASP A 152 -3.70 7.68 -14.25
CA ASP A 152 -2.53 7.75 -15.12
C ASP A 152 -1.25 7.17 -14.50
N ALA A 153 -1.39 6.31 -13.46
CA ALA A 153 -0.25 5.64 -12.85
C ALA A 153 0.57 4.89 -13.91
N ASN A 154 1.90 4.96 -13.78
CA ASN A 154 2.79 4.33 -14.75
C ASN A 154 2.67 2.79 -14.72
N GLN A 155 3.16 2.14 -15.77
CA GLN A 155 3.06 0.70 -15.94
C GLN A 155 3.78 -0.10 -14.84
N GLU A 156 4.89 0.42 -14.30
CA GLU A 156 5.63 -0.25 -13.23
C GLU A 156 4.83 -0.27 -11.93
N VAL A 157 4.21 0.87 -11.56
CA VAL A 157 3.32 0.95 -10.39
C VAL A 157 2.12 0.04 -10.58
N THR A 158 1.51 0.02 -11.77
CA THR A 158 0.38 -0.86 -12.09
C THR A 158 0.75 -2.34 -11.92
N SER A 159 1.89 -2.77 -12.42
CA SER A 159 2.38 -4.15 -12.27
C SER A 159 2.62 -4.53 -10.81
N ARG A 160 3.15 -3.61 -10.00
CA ARG A 160 3.33 -3.83 -8.55
C ARG A 160 1.98 -3.94 -7.82
N ILE A 161 0.98 -3.15 -8.21
CA ILE A 161 -0.39 -3.27 -7.69
C ILE A 161 -0.97 -4.65 -7.97
N GLU A 162 -0.81 -5.17 -9.19
CA GLU A 162 -1.25 -6.51 -9.55
C GLU A 162 -0.56 -7.59 -8.69
N SER A 163 0.74 -7.44 -8.41
CA SER A 163 1.49 -8.32 -7.52
C SER A 163 0.93 -8.29 -6.09
N ILE A 164 0.63 -7.10 -5.55
CA ILE A 164 0.00 -6.94 -4.22
C ILE A 164 -1.35 -7.67 -4.17
N LEU A 165 -2.22 -7.41 -5.15
CA LEU A 165 -3.55 -8.02 -5.21
C LEU A 165 -3.47 -9.55 -5.32
N THR A 166 -2.53 -10.07 -6.10
CA THR A 166 -2.35 -11.51 -6.29
C THR A 166 -1.82 -12.19 -5.03
N SER A 167 -0.88 -11.55 -4.33
CA SER A 167 -0.22 -12.11 -3.14
C SER A 167 -1.08 -12.05 -1.87
N PHE A 168 -2.15 -11.24 -1.85
CA PHE A 168 -3.03 -11.17 -0.69
C PHE A 168 -3.88 -12.44 -0.53
N ILE A 169 -3.55 -13.22 0.50
CA ILE A 169 -4.21 -14.51 0.81
C ILE A 169 -4.53 -14.55 2.30
N LEU A 170 -5.79 -14.84 2.65
CA LEU A 170 -6.18 -15.14 4.03
C LEU A 170 -5.75 -16.57 4.41
N LYS A 171 -5.34 -16.71 5.66
CA LYS A 171 -4.98 -18.00 6.28
C LYS A 171 -6.18 -18.79 6.77
#